data_de072b5c18b711679eea6e2c00e2007e
#
_entry.id   de072b5c18b711679eea6e2c00e2007e
#
_cell.length_a   1.000
_cell.length_b   1.000
_cell.length_c   1.000
_cell.angle_alpha   90.00
_cell.angle_beta   90.00
_cell.angle_gamma   90.00
#
_symmetry.space_group_name_H-M   'P 1'
#
loop_
_entity.id
_entity.type
_entity.pdbx_description
1 polymer ?
#
loop_
_entity_poly.entity_id
_entity_poly.type
_entity_poly.pdbx_seq_one_letter_code
_entity_poly.pdbx_strand_id
1 'polypeptide(L)'
;GARSCQALKTSLGATFAATYGTNADKSNAFGKCVSKWTQTEHQNRHVASTACTAEQADANFAASHGGKTFAQFYGSGKKGANAMNQCIQSKRAAESAADKQKVMNAARSCKAERKALGAEPFKAKYGNTANAFGKCVSKLAAAKS
;
A
#
# COMPACT_ATOMS: atom_id res chain seq x y z
N GLY A 1 -1.39 1.78 9.92
CA GLY A 1 -1.62 3.16 9.44
C GLY A 1 -0.47 4.10 9.79
N ALA A 2 -0.28 4.46 11.07
CA ALA A 2 0.72 5.47 11.47
C ALA A 2 2.16 5.09 11.10
N ARG A 3 2.58 3.84 11.33
CA ARG A 3 3.93 3.35 10.95
C ARG A 3 4.17 3.43 9.45
N SER A 4 3.17 3.05 8.64
CA SER A 4 3.26 3.13 7.18
C SER A 4 3.38 4.58 6.71
N CYS A 5 2.67 5.52 7.35
CA CYS A 5 2.76 6.95 7.05
C CYS A 5 4.09 7.56 7.47
N GLN A 6 4.68 7.13 8.58
CA GLN A 6 6.01 7.57 8.97
C GLN A 6 7.07 7.13 7.95
N ALA A 7 7.01 5.87 7.51
CA ALA A 7 7.91 5.36 6.46
C ALA A 7 7.73 6.11 5.14
N LEU A 8 6.48 6.36 4.72
CA LEU A 8 6.18 7.13 3.52
C LEU A 8 6.63 8.60 3.63
N LYS A 9 6.50 9.22 4.79
CA LYS A 9 6.99 10.58 5.04
C LYS A 9 8.50 10.67 4.83
N THR A 10 9.24 9.70 5.33
CA THR A 10 10.69 9.60 5.10
C THR A 10 11.02 9.40 3.63
N SER A 11 10.34 8.46 2.95
CA SER A 11 10.63 8.10 1.55
C SER A 11 10.20 9.18 0.54
N LEU A 12 9.09 9.87 0.77
CA LEU A 12 8.57 10.91 -0.11
C LEU A 12 9.19 12.30 0.16
N GLY A 13 9.76 12.51 1.35
CA GLY A 13 10.36 13.78 1.74
C GLY A 13 9.39 14.95 1.52
N ALA A 14 9.84 15.99 0.85
CA ALA A 14 9.05 17.20 0.57
C ALA A 14 7.74 16.94 -0.21
N THR A 15 7.63 15.82 -0.95
CA THR A 15 6.40 15.48 -1.70
C THR A 15 5.32 14.84 -0.84
N PHE A 16 5.62 14.44 0.38
CA PHE A 16 4.63 13.83 1.29
C PHE A 16 3.44 14.75 1.57
N ALA A 17 3.72 15.99 1.91
CA ALA A 17 2.68 16.98 2.18
C ALA A 17 1.78 17.22 0.94
N ALA A 18 2.37 17.33 -0.24
CA ALA A 18 1.61 17.48 -1.49
C ALA A 18 0.79 16.23 -1.84
N THR A 19 1.27 15.03 -1.48
CA THR A 19 0.61 13.74 -1.76
C THR A 19 -0.66 13.56 -0.91
N TYR A 20 -0.59 13.91 0.36
CA TYR A 20 -1.66 13.59 1.31
C TYR A 20 -2.43 14.83 1.81
N GLY A 21 -1.82 16.01 1.83
CA GLY A 21 -2.46 17.21 2.33
C GLY A 21 -3.58 17.71 1.42
N THR A 22 -4.73 18.01 2.02
CA THR A 22 -5.93 18.47 1.30
C THR A 22 -6.26 19.93 1.54
N ASN A 23 -5.81 20.51 2.67
CA ASN A 23 -5.93 21.93 2.96
C ASN A 23 -4.82 22.77 2.27
N ALA A 24 -4.94 24.07 2.30
CA ALA A 24 -4.03 24.98 1.60
C ALA A 24 -2.58 24.86 2.06
N ASP A 25 -2.35 24.80 3.38
CA ASP A 25 -1.03 24.71 4.01
C ASP A 25 -0.49 23.27 4.15
N LYS A 26 -1.29 22.26 3.76
CA LYS A 26 -0.94 20.84 3.85
C LYS A 26 -0.66 20.31 5.27
N SER A 27 -1.01 21.05 6.30
CA SER A 27 -0.78 20.66 7.71
C SER A 27 -1.48 19.36 8.10
N ASN A 28 -2.60 19.01 7.44
CA ASN A 28 -3.36 17.79 7.68
C ASN A 28 -2.81 16.52 6.98
N ALA A 29 -1.67 16.62 6.28
CA ALA A 29 -1.16 15.52 5.44
C ALA A 29 -0.93 14.22 6.22
N PHE A 30 -0.35 14.29 7.42
CA PHE A 30 -0.10 13.09 8.21
C PHE A 30 -1.39 12.40 8.65
N GLY A 31 -2.38 13.14 9.15
CA GLY A 31 -3.69 12.60 9.52
C GLY A 31 -4.44 11.98 8.35
N LYS A 32 -4.42 12.63 7.18
CA LYS A 32 -5.00 12.08 5.94
C LYS A 32 -4.29 10.81 5.48
N CYS A 33 -2.96 10.77 5.57
CA CYS A 33 -2.19 9.56 5.32
C CYS A 33 -2.62 8.43 6.26
N VAL A 34 -2.67 8.68 7.58
CA VAL A 34 -3.05 7.65 8.57
C VAL A 34 -4.42 7.08 8.28
N SER A 35 -5.43 7.92 8.03
CA SER A 35 -6.79 7.48 7.69
C SER A 35 -6.80 6.59 6.44
N LYS A 36 -6.12 7.00 5.36
CA LYS A 36 -6.03 6.23 4.12
C LYS A 36 -5.33 4.88 4.35
N TRP A 37 -4.19 4.88 5.03
CA TRP A 37 -3.42 3.66 5.27
C TRP A 37 -4.08 2.69 6.24
N THR A 38 -4.85 3.17 7.20
CA THR A 38 -5.66 2.30 8.03
C THR A 38 -6.66 1.50 7.20
N GLN A 39 -7.36 2.15 6.27
CA GLN A 39 -8.29 1.48 5.35
C GLN A 39 -7.56 0.48 4.44
N THR A 40 -6.43 0.88 3.84
CA THR A 40 -5.61 0.00 3.00
C THR A 40 -5.14 -1.24 3.77
N GLU A 41 -4.67 -1.08 5.00
CA GLU A 41 -4.21 -2.21 5.83
C GLU A 41 -5.36 -3.15 6.22
N HIS A 42 -6.58 -2.64 6.42
CA HIS A 42 -7.77 -3.48 6.60
C HIS A 42 -8.07 -4.30 5.34
N GLN A 43 -8.04 -3.68 4.17
CA GLN A 43 -8.22 -4.38 2.90
C GLN A 43 -7.14 -5.44 2.67
N ASN A 44 -5.85 -5.10 2.88
CA ASN A 44 -4.75 -6.04 2.72
C ASN A 44 -4.87 -7.24 3.68
N ARG A 45 -5.36 -7.00 4.89
CA ARG A 45 -5.66 -8.09 5.83
C ARG A 45 -6.78 -9.00 5.33
N HIS A 46 -7.84 -8.44 4.76
CA HIS A 46 -8.95 -9.21 4.21
C HIS A 46 -8.47 -10.07 3.02
N VAL A 47 -7.76 -9.47 2.07
CA VAL A 47 -7.19 -10.17 0.91
C VAL A 47 -6.25 -11.30 1.37
N ALA A 48 -5.34 -11.00 2.30
CA ALA A 48 -4.43 -11.99 2.87
C ALA A 48 -5.17 -13.15 3.56
N SER A 49 -6.23 -12.84 4.33
CA SER A 49 -7.04 -13.87 5.00
C SER A 49 -7.72 -14.79 3.99
N THR A 50 -8.34 -14.24 2.95
CA THR A 50 -8.98 -15.02 1.88
C THR A 50 -7.96 -15.92 1.17
N ALA A 51 -6.80 -15.37 0.80
CA ALA A 51 -5.76 -16.14 0.15
C ALA A 51 -5.21 -17.27 1.04
N CYS A 52 -4.97 -16.99 2.31
CA CYS A 52 -4.49 -18.02 3.25
C CYS A 52 -5.52 -19.13 3.51
N THR A 53 -6.82 -18.78 3.55
CA THR A 53 -7.89 -19.77 3.64
C THR A 53 -7.93 -20.67 2.41
N ALA A 54 -7.77 -20.10 1.22
CA ALA A 54 -7.70 -20.87 -0.03
C ALA A 54 -6.48 -21.80 -0.07
N GLU A 55 -5.30 -21.30 0.31
CA GLU A 55 -4.07 -22.12 0.39
C GLU A 55 -4.17 -23.25 1.42
N GLN A 56 -4.81 -23.00 2.57
CA GLN A 56 -5.00 -24.04 3.58
C GLN A 56 -5.93 -25.16 3.08
N ALA A 57 -6.91 -24.82 2.23
CA ALA A 57 -7.84 -25.79 1.64
C ALA A 57 -7.32 -26.46 0.37
N ASP A 58 -6.17 -26.00 -0.18
CA ASP A 58 -5.59 -26.54 -1.40
C ASP A 58 -4.95 -27.90 -1.14
N ALA A 59 -5.52 -28.96 -1.72
CA ALA A 59 -4.99 -30.32 -1.64
C ALA A 59 -3.59 -30.45 -2.27
N ASN A 60 -3.20 -29.58 -3.19
CA ASN A 60 -1.91 -29.58 -3.87
C ASN A 60 -0.88 -28.64 -3.20
N PHE A 61 -1.23 -28.01 -2.07
CA PHE A 61 -0.34 -27.07 -1.39
C PHE A 61 1.06 -27.66 -1.13
N ALA A 62 1.12 -28.87 -0.61
CA ALA A 62 2.39 -29.52 -0.29
C ALA A 62 3.26 -29.75 -1.54
N ALA A 63 2.66 -30.11 -2.68
CA ALA A 63 3.38 -30.33 -3.93
C ALA A 63 4.08 -29.07 -4.43
N SER A 64 3.43 -27.90 -4.29
CA SER A 64 3.98 -26.61 -4.70
C SER A 64 4.92 -25.97 -3.65
N HIS A 65 4.96 -26.50 -2.43
CA HIS A 65 5.74 -25.96 -1.31
C HIS A 65 6.78 -26.93 -0.75
N GLY A 66 7.41 -27.73 -1.64
CA GLY A 66 8.52 -28.63 -1.27
C GLY A 66 8.11 -29.75 -0.31
N GLY A 67 6.91 -30.26 -0.44
CA GLY A 67 6.36 -31.34 0.40
C GLY A 67 5.87 -30.90 1.78
N LYS A 68 5.92 -29.60 2.10
CA LYS A 68 5.46 -29.09 3.40
C LYS A 68 3.96 -28.83 3.37
N THR A 69 3.24 -29.33 4.38
CA THR A 69 1.84 -28.93 4.61
C THR A 69 1.74 -27.44 4.94
N PHE A 70 0.56 -26.86 4.83
CA PHE A 70 0.31 -25.44 5.19
C PHE A 70 0.80 -25.13 6.63
N ALA A 71 0.52 -26.03 7.59
CA ALA A 71 0.98 -25.90 8.96
C ALA A 71 2.50 -25.94 9.11
N GLN A 72 3.18 -26.77 8.33
CA GLN A 72 4.66 -26.87 8.34
C GLN A 72 5.33 -25.69 7.62
N PHE A 73 4.67 -25.11 6.61
CA PHE A 73 5.23 -24.02 5.82
C PHE A 73 5.12 -22.67 6.54
N TYR A 74 3.93 -22.35 7.06
CA TYR A 74 3.68 -21.09 7.74
C TYR A 74 3.80 -21.14 9.26
N GLY A 75 3.61 -22.31 9.86
CA GLY A 75 3.55 -22.45 11.30
C GLY A 75 4.89 -22.43 11.97
N SER A 76 4.92 -21.99 13.22
CA SER A 76 6.03 -22.14 14.14
C SER A 76 5.63 -23.03 15.32
N GLY A 77 6.59 -23.77 15.85
CA GLY A 77 6.36 -24.71 16.96
C GLY A 77 5.84 -26.09 16.53
N LYS A 78 5.66 -26.98 17.53
CA LYS A 78 5.46 -28.42 17.32
C LYS A 78 4.24 -28.84 16.48
N LYS A 79 3.23 -27.98 16.31
CA LYS A 79 1.99 -28.31 15.57
C LYS A 79 1.56 -27.24 14.56
N GLY A 80 2.37 -26.22 14.32
CA GLY A 80 2.00 -25.15 13.39
C GLY A 80 0.71 -24.40 13.77
N ALA A 81 0.37 -24.36 15.06
CA ALA A 81 -0.91 -23.81 15.55
C ALA A 81 -1.17 -22.35 15.16
N ASN A 82 -0.14 -21.58 14.82
CA ASN A 82 -0.22 -20.19 14.40
C ASN A 82 -0.07 -20.01 12.87
N ALA A 83 -0.08 -21.08 12.08
CA ALA A 83 0.17 -21.05 10.64
C ALA A 83 -0.72 -20.06 9.89
N MET A 84 -2.03 -20.03 10.17
CA MET A 84 -2.96 -19.09 9.57
C MET A 84 -2.57 -17.63 9.87
N ASN A 85 -2.26 -17.31 11.11
CA ASN A 85 -1.84 -15.96 11.49
C ASN A 85 -0.51 -15.56 10.83
N GLN A 86 0.45 -16.47 10.74
CA GLN A 86 1.73 -16.21 10.08
C GLN A 86 1.57 -16.02 8.56
N CYS A 87 0.74 -16.83 7.92
CA CYS A 87 0.37 -16.64 6.51
C CYS A 87 -0.23 -15.25 6.29
N ILE A 88 -1.26 -14.89 7.06
CA ILE A 88 -1.93 -13.58 6.94
C ILE A 88 -0.95 -12.42 7.17
N GLN A 89 -0.09 -12.51 8.17
CA GLN A 89 0.91 -11.48 8.45
C GLN A 89 1.91 -11.33 7.31
N SER A 90 2.42 -12.43 6.77
CA SER A 90 3.37 -12.45 5.65
C SER A 90 2.76 -11.82 4.39
N LYS A 91 1.56 -12.28 3.98
CA LYS A 91 0.89 -11.76 2.79
C LYS A 91 0.50 -10.29 2.95
N ARG A 92 -0.05 -9.90 4.11
CA ARG A 92 -0.37 -8.50 4.40
C ARG A 92 0.86 -7.60 4.36
N ALA A 93 1.99 -8.06 4.86
CA ALA A 93 3.24 -7.29 4.83
C ALA A 93 3.72 -7.08 3.39
N ALA A 94 3.64 -8.12 2.55
CA ALA A 94 3.98 -8.05 1.12
C ALA A 94 3.07 -7.06 0.37
N GLU A 95 1.74 -7.15 0.55
CA GLU A 95 0.78 -6.21 -0.06
C GLU A 95 1.03 -4.77 0.40
N SER A 96 1.25 -4.55 1.69
CA SER A 96 1.54 -3.21 2.22
C SER A 96 2.86 -2.64 1.68
N ALA A 97 3.86 -3.48 1.43
CA ALA A 97 5.11 -3.05 0.81
C ALA A 97 4.89 -2.68 -0.67
N ALA A 98 4.16 -3.51 -1.42
CA ALA A 98 3.80 -3.25 -2.81
C ALA A 98 2.99 -1.94 -2.95
N ASP A 99 2.00 -1.71 -2.10
CA ASP A 99 1.20 -0.49 -2.13
C ASP A 99 2.02 0.77 -1.82
N LYS A 100 2.94 0.70 -0.86
CA LYS A 100 3.89 1.79 -0.62
C LYS A 100 4.74 2.07 -1.84
N GLN A 101 5.23 1.04 -2.51
CA GLN A 101 6.02 1.19 -3.74
C GLN A 101 5.21 1.84 -4.88
N LYS A 102 3.94 1.44 -5.06
CA LYS A 102 3.02 2.08 -6.03
C LYS A 102 2.87 3.57 -5.75
N VAL A 103 2.65 3.95 -4.49
CA VAL A 103 2.54 5.38 -4.11
C VAL A 103 3.83 6.14 -4.39
N MET A 104 4.98 5.56 -4.06
CA MET A 104 6.29 6.21 -4.32
C MET A 104 6.55 6.39 -5.82
N ASN A 105 6.26 5.37 -6.63
CA ASN A 105 6.41 5.44 -8.08
C ASN A 105 5.44 6.47 -8.68
N ALA A 106 4.19 6.46 -8.28
CA ALA A 106 3.18 7.45 -8.69
C ALA A 106 3.61 8.89 -8.34
N ALA A 107 4.14 9.10 -7.14
CA ALA A 107 4.62 10.43 -6.73
C ALA A 107 5.80 10.92 -7.59
N ARG A 108 6.72 10.03 -7.95
CA ARG A 108 7.83 10.36 -8.88
C ARG A 108 7.29 10.74 -10.26
N SER A 109 6.37 9.96 -10.81
CA SER A 109 5.74 10.24 -12.11
C SER A 109 4.97 11.56 -12.09
N CYS A 110 4.18 11.82 -11.06
CA CYS A 110 3.45 13.08 -10.89
C CYS A 110 4.38 14.30 -10.76
N LYS A 111 5.53 14.14 -10.10
CA LYS A 111 6.54 15.19 -10.00
C LYS A 111 7.16 15.51 -11.36
N ALA A 112 7.49 14.48 -12.14
CA ALA A 112 8.02 14.64 -13.49
C ALA A 112 6.99 15.28 -14.42
N GLU A 113 5.74 14.84 -14.39
CA GLU A 113 4.65 15.40 -15.17
C GLU A 113 4.36 16.87 -14.82
N ARG A 114 4.32 17.20 -13.52
CA ARG A 114 4.16 18.60 -13.09
C ARG A 114 5.30 19.49 -13.58
N LYS A 115 6.53 18.97 -13.61
CA LYS A 115 7.68 19.69 -14.14
C LYS A 115 7.55 19.93 -15.64
N ALA A 116 7.07 18.92 -16.38
CA ALA A 116 6.92 19.01 -17.85
C ALA A 116 5.76 19.91 -18.27
N LEU A 117 4.63 19.84 -17.61
CA LEU A 117 3.43 20.60 -17.95
C LEU A 117 3.43 22.05 -17.39
N GLY A 118 4.14 22.28 -16.30
CA GLY A 118 3.99 23.50 -15.49
C GLY A 118 2.86 23.40 -14.46
N ALA A 119 2.83 24.33 -13.51
CA ALA A 119 1.93 24.25 -12.35
C ALA A 119 0.44 24.35 -12.72
N GLU A 120 0.07 25.32 -13.56
CA GLU A 120 -1.35 25.59 -13.89
C GLU A 120 -1.95 24.53 -14.81
N PRO A 121 -1.31 24.09 -15.92
CA PRO A 121 -1.82 22.97 -16.72
C PRO A 121 -1.90 21.66 -15.93
N PHE A 122 -0.95 21.40 -15.03
CA PHE A 122 -1.01 20.23 -14.16
C PHE A 122 -2.21 20.30 -13.22
N LYS A 123 -2.48 21.45 -12.59
CA LYS A 123 -3.68 21.64 -11.75
C LYS A 123 -4.97 21.44 -12.55
N ALA A 124 -5.07 22.03 -13.74
CA ALA A 124 -6.23 21.88 -14.61
C ALA A 124 -6.50 20.39 -14.93
N LYS A 125 -5.47 19.62 -15.25
CA LYS A 125 -5.57 18.17 -15.53
C LYS A 125 -6.09 17.35 -14.34
N TYR A 126 -5.75 17.75 -13.11
CA TYR A 126 -6.12 17.03 -11.90
C TYR A 126 -7.19 17.73 -11.05
N GLY A 127 -8.03 18.56 -11.68
CA GLY A 127 -9.25 19.11 -11.10
C GLY A 127 -9.10 20.46 -10.40
N ASN A 128 -8.11 21.24 -10.78
CA ASN A 128 -7.92 22.65 -10.41
C ASN A 128 -8.02 22.96 -8.90
N THR A 129 -7.55 22.05 -8.06
CA THR A 129 -7.65 22.13 -6.60
C THR A 129 -6.27 22.15 -5.93
N ALA A 130 -6.23 22.61 -4.68
CA ALA A 130 -5.02 22.61 -3.87
C ALA A 130 -4.38 21.20 -3.72
N ASN A 131 -5.15 20.12 -3.88
CA ASN A 131 -4.67 18.74 -3.78
C ASN A 131 -4.50 18.04 -5.15
N ALA A 132 -4.35 18.79 -6.25
CA ALA A 132 -4.13 18.24 -7.59
C ALA A 132 -3.00 17.20 -7.63
N PHE A 133 -1.90 17.43 -6.91
CA PHE A 133 -0.80 16.47 -6.82
C PHE A 133 -1.23 15.16 -6.15
N GLY A 134 -1.95 15.23 -5.05
CA GLY A 134 -2.49 14.04 -4.37
C GLY A 134 -3.49 13.26 -5.24
N LYS A 135 -4.30 13.97 -6.05
CA LYS A 135 -5.21 13.32 -7.04
C LYS A 135 -4.42 12.61 -8.13
N CYS A 136 -3.35 13.22 -8.66
CA CYS A 136 -2.44 12.56 -9.59
C CYS A 136 -1.86 11.26 -9.00
N VAL A 137 -1.29 11.34 -7.80
CA VAL A 137 -0.68 10.17 -7.13
C VAL A 137 -1.73 9.08 -6.91
N SER A 138 -2.92 9.43 -6.44
CA SER A 138 -3.99 8.46 -6.21
C SER A 138 -4.43 7.77 -7.49
N LYS A 139 -4.56 8.52 -8.60
CA LYS A 139 -4.92 7.98 -9.92
C LYS A 139 -3.87 7.01 -10.44
N LEU A 140 -2.59 7.38 -10.40
CA LEU A 140 -1.51 6.53 -10.91
C LEU A 140 -1.24 5.32 -10.01
N ALA A 141 -1.36 5.46 -8.69
CA ALA A 141 -1.19 4.34 -7.76
C ALA A 141 -2.34 3.31 -7.85
N ALA A 142 -3.54 3.73 -8.28
CA ALA A 142 -4.68 2.85 -8.49
C ALA A 142 -4.67 2.18 -9.87
N ALA A 143 -3.96 2.72 -10.85
CA ALA A 143 -3.79 2.09 -12.16
C ALA A 143 -3.04 0.77 -11.97
N LYS A 144 -3.64 -0.34 -12.41
CA LYS A 144 -3.01 -1.66 -12.37
C LYS A 144 -1.76 -1.63 -13.26
N SER A 145 -0.65 -2.06 -12.68
CA SER A 145 0.57 -2.41 -13.41
C SER A 145 0.27 -3.55 -14.36
#